data_6b26c7491196db57b3931604d0bff49c
#
_entry.id   6b26c7491196db57b3931604d0bff49c
#
_cell.length_a   1.000
_cell.length_b   1.000
_cell.length_c   1.000
_cell.angle_alpha   90.00
_cell.angle_beta   90.00
_cell.angle_gamma   90.00
#
_symmetry.space_group_name_H-M   'P 1'
#
loop_
_entity.id
_entity.type
_entity.pdbx_description
1 polymer ?
#
loop_
_entity_poly.entity_id
_entity_poly.type
_entity_poly.pdbx_seq_one_letter_code
_entity_poly.pdbx_strand_id
1 'polypeptide(L)' 'MAACRITCVDGGTIDVNGDLETVVGELHKVSTRREHTFAILHDLSGTPIAVRPDAVLHVRPSDAETASPEP' A
#
# COMPACT_ATOMS: atom_id res chain seq x y z
N MET A 1 12.52 1.39 -8.77
CA MET A 1 11.13 1.38 -8.68
C MET A 1 10.66 1.66 -7.30
N ALA A 2 9.53 2.29 -7.17
CA ALA A 2 9.03 2.64 -5.86
C ALA A 2 8.13 1.55 -5.32
N ALA A 3 8.16 1.36 -4.04
CA ALA A 3 7.32 0.40 -3.37
C ALA A 3 6.94 0.93 -2.00
N CYS A 4 5.86 0.44 -1.46
CA CYS A 4 5.40 0.85 -0.14
C CYS A 4 5.03 -0.38 0.68
N ARG A 5 5.15 -0.25 1.98
CA ARG A 5 4.71 -1.30 2.89
C ARG A 5 3.50 -0.82 3.64
N ILE A 6 2.43 -1.57 3.55
CA ILE A 6 1.19 -1.27 4.23
C ILE A 6 1.12 -2.13 5.47
N THR A 7 0.94 -1.51 6.63
CA THR A 7 0.76 -2.25 7.87
C THR A 7 -0.71 -2.22 8.21
N CYS A 8 -1.28 -3.39 8.41
CA CYS A 8 -2.69 -3.51 8.71
C CYS A 8 -2.94 -3.52 10.21
N VAL A 9 -4.17 -3.24 10.59
CA VAL A 9 -4.49 -3.14 12.02
C VAL A 9 -4.33 -4.45 12.76
N ASP A 10 -4.34 -5.57 12.05
CA ASP A 10 -4.12 -6.85 12.71
C ASP A 10 -2.65 -7.20 12.81
N GLY A 11 -1.76 -6.33 12.38
CA GLY A 11 -0.33 -6.57 12.47
C GLY A 11 0.29 -7.11 11.22
N GLY A 12 -0.49 -7.49 10.22
CA GLY A 12 0.06 -7.99 8.97
C GLY A 12 0.62 -6.88 8.11
N THR A 13 1.54 -7.22 7.22
CA THR A 13 2.13 -6.25 6.32
C THR A 13 2.02 -6.73 4.89
N ILE A 14 1.91 -5.80 3.96
CA ILE A 14 1.81 -6.09 2.55
C ILE A 14 2.71 -5.12 1.82
N ASP A 15 3.52 -5.63 0.90
CA ASP A 15 4.35 -4.75 0.07
C ASP A 15 3.66 -4.57 -1.28
N VAL A 16 3.54 -3.33 -1.71
CA VAL A 16 2.86 -3.00 -2.96
C VAL A 16 3.74 -2.11 -3.82
N ASN A 17 3.51 -2.14 -5.11
CA ASN A 17 4.18 -1.26 -6.05
C ASN A 17 3.59 0.13 -5.98
N GLY A 18 4.43 1.12 -6.18
CA GLY A 18 3.99 2.50 -6.27
C GLY A 18 4.65 3.33 -5.20
N ASP A 19 4.73 4.63 -5.43
CA ASP A 19 5.33 5.49 -4.42
C ASP A 19 4.26 5.82 -3.38
N LEU A 20 4.71 6.45 -2.31
CA LEU A 20 3.85 6.70 -1.17
C LEU A 20 2.64 7.54 -1.55
N GLU A 21 2.85 8.57 -2.34
CA GLU A 21 1.75 9.44 -2.72
C GLU A 21 0.71 8.71 -3.54
N THR A 22 1.15 7.86 -4.46
CA THR A 22 0.23 7.12 -5.30
C THR A 22 -0.58 6.13 -4.46
N VAL A 23 0.07 5.40 -3.58
CA VAL A 23 -0.62 4.40 -2.77
C VAL A 23 -1.60 5.06 -1.82
N VAL A 24 -1.18 6.12 -1.16
CA VAL A 24 -2.06 6.82 -0.24
C VAL A 24 -3.23 7.43 -1.00
N GLY A 25 -2.97 7.95 -2.20
CA GLY A 25 -4.03 8.53 -3.01
C GLY A 25 -5.09 7.50 -3.41
N GLU A 26 -4.66 6.29 -3.76
CA GLU A 26 -5.61 5.26 -4.12
C GLU A 26 -6.46 4.85 -2.91
N LEU A 27 -5.83 4.74 -1.76
CA LEU A 27 -6.59 4.40 -0.56
C LEU A 27 -7.57 5.52 -0.20
N HIS A 28 -7.14 6.76 -0.37
CA HIS A 28 -8.00 7.90 -0.05
C HIS A 28 -9.21 7.96 -0.97
N LYS A 29 -9.01 7.71 -2.26
CA LYS A 29 -10.12 7.73 -3.18
C LYS A 29 -11.21 6.77 -2.78
N VAL A 30 -10.84 5.59 -2.36
CA VAL A 30 -11.82 4.59 -1.98
C VAL A 30 -12.46 4.95 -0.66
N SER A 31 -11.69 5.51 0.27
CA SER A 31 -12.24 5.80 1.58
C SER A 31 -13.27 6.91 1.54
N THR A 32 -13.30 7.72 0.47
CA THR A 32 -14.30 8.76 0.36
C THR A 32 -15.53 8.30 -0.41
N ARG A 33 -15.56 7.05 -0.86
CA ARG A 33 -16.70 6.53 -1.60
C ARG A 33 -17.47 5.57 -0.77
N ARG A 34 -18.76 5.72 -0.73
CA ARG A 34 -19.56 4.88 0.12
C ARG A 34 -19.71 3.49 -0.39
N GLU A 35 -19.75 3.34 -1.68
CA GLU A 35 -20.00 2.03 -2.20
C GLU A 35 -18.76 1.24 -2.48
N HIS A 36 -17.58 1.78 -2.27
CA HIS A 36 -16.35 1.05 -2.53
C HIS A 36 -15.59 0.85 -1.25
N THR A 37 -15.33 -0.38 -0.91
CA THR A 37 -14.65 -0.68 0.32
C THR A 37 -13.24 -1.22 0.11
N PHE A 38 -12.83 -1.43 -1.14
CA PHE A 38 -11.52 -1.97 -1.43
C PHE A 38 -10.80 -1.10 -2.44
N ALA A 39 -9.52 -0.85 -2.21
CA ALA A 39 -8.66 -0.22 -3.20
C ALA A 39 -7.88 -1.32 -3.90
N ILE A 40 -7.72 -1.22 -5.19
CA ILE A 40 -6.98 -2.23 -5.94
C ILE A 40 -5.56 -1.74 -6.10
N LEU A 41 -4.63 -2.47 -5.54
CA LEU A 41 -3.21 -2.17 -5.63
C LEU A 41 -2.54 -3.38 -6.24
N HIS A 42 -1.27 -3.27 -6.56
CA HIS A 42 -0.54 -4.38 -7.14
C HIS A 42 0.65 -4.69 -6.25
N ASP A 43 0.90 -5.96 -5.99
CA ASP A 43 2.03 -6.32 -5.17
C ASP A 43 3.31 -6.23 -6.00
N LEU A 44 4.44 -6.60 -5.41
CA LEU A 44 5.70 -6.42 -6.10
C LEU A 44 5.86 -7.31 -7.31
N SER A 45 5.08 -8.34 -7.41
CA SER A 45 5.12 -9.20 -8.59
C SER A 45 4.10 -8.76 -9.65
N GLY A 46 3.33 -7.72 -9.37
CA GLY A 46 2.36 -7.24 -10.34
C GLY A 46 0.98 -7.81 -10.19
N THR A 47 0.76 -8.64 -9.18
CA THR A 47 -0.55 -9.26 -8.98
C THR A 47 -1.48 -8.26 -8.30
N PRO A 48 -2.70 -8.08 -8.82
CA PRO A 48 -3.62 -7.15 -8.19
C PRO A 48 -4.12 -7.69 -6.86
N ILE A 49 -4.21 -6.81 -5.88
CA ILE A 49 -4.74 -7.17 -4.58
C ILE A 49 -5.75 -6.11 -4.16
N ALA A 50 -6.74 -6.53 -3.40
CA ALA A 50 -7.77 -5.63 -2.90
C ALA A 50 -7.47 -5.33 -1.44
N VAL A 51 -7.40 -4.06 -1.10
CA VAL A 51 -7.04 -3.62 0.23
C VAL A 51 -8.16 -2.74 0.78
N ARG A 52 -8.59 -3.01 1.99
CA ARG A 52 -9.60 -2.17 2.63
C ARG A 52 -8.90 -1.01 3.33
N PRO A 53 -9.23 0.22 2.99
CA PRO A 53 -8.55 1.35 3.61
C PRO A 53 -8.73 1.42 5.12
N ASP A 54 -9.88 1.02 5.63
CA ASP A 54 -10.10 1.10 7.07
C ASP A 54 -9.39 0.00 7.83
N ALA A 55 -8.80 -0.96 7.15
CA ALA A 55 -7.97 -1.95 7.81
C ALA A 55 -6.50 -1.56 7.79
N VAL A 56 -6.15 -0.44 7.19
CA VAL A 56 -4.77 -0.02 7.08
C VAL A 56 -4.43 0.86 8.28
N LEU A 57 -3.36 0.50 8.97
CA LEU A 57 -2.90 1.29 10.10
C LEU A 57 -2.00 2.41 9.61
N HIS A 58 -1.02 2.10 8.80
CA HIS A 58 -0.18 3.12 8.20
C HIS A 58 0.51 2.56 6.97
N VAL A 59 1.03 3.45 6.14
CA VAL A 59 1.74 3.12 4.93
C VAL A 59 3.07 3.86 4.99
N ARG A 60 4.14 3.18 4.62
CA ARG A 60 5.44 3.83 4.59
C ARG A 60 6.20 3.39 3.34
N PRO A 61 7.12 4.20 2.86
CA PRO A 61 7.92 3.78 1.71
C PRO A 61 8.74 2.56 2.07
N SER A 62 8.89 1.68 1.11
CA SER A 62 9.66 0.47 1.32
C SER A 62 10.87 0.51 0.42
N ASP A 63 12.01 0.20 1.00
CA ASP A 63 13.22 0.13 0.21
C ASP A 63 13.59 -1.28 -0.10
N ALA A 64 12.62 -2.14 -0.07
CA ALA A 64 12.88 -3.54 -0.26
C ALA A 64 13.63 -3.78 -1.52
N GLU A 65 13.42 -2.98 -2.55
CA GLU A 65 14.10 -3.26 -3.68
C GLU A 65 15.35 -2.57 -3.82
N THR A 66 15.54 -1.45 -3.25
CA THR A 66 16.80 -0.83 -3.30
C THR A 66 17.68 -1.29 -2.22
N ALA A 67 17.17 -1.75 -1.18
CA ALA A 67 17.97 -2.22 -0.07
C ALA A 67 19.05 -1.29 0.21
N SER A 68 18.88 -0.10 0.18
CA SER A 68 19.87 0.80 0.39
C SER A 68 20.27 0.81 1.71
N PRO A 69 21.33 0.46 1.96
CA PRO A 69 21.78 0.39 3.26
C PRO A 69 22.07 1.64 3.75
N GLU A 70 22.14 2.42 3.53
CA GLU A 70 22.45 3.37 4.11
C GLU A 70 22.68 3.54 4.94
N PRO A 71 23.20 3.74 5.21
CA PRO A 71 23.85 3.93 6.24
C PRO A 71 23.52 4.41 6.77
#